data_1896f66fde9bd9b65da9a5d0035c00f0
#
_entry.id   1896f66fde9bd9b65da9a5d0035c00f0
#
_cell.length_a   1.000
_cell.length_b   1.000
_cell.length_c   1.000
_cell.angle_alpha   90.00
_cell.angle_beta   90.00
_cell.angle_gamma   90.00
#
_symmetry.space_group_name_H-M   'P 1'
#
loop_
_entity.id
_entity.type
_entity.pdbx_description
1 polymer ?
#
loop_
_entity_poly.entity_id
_entity_poly.type
_entity_poly.pdbx_seq_one_letter_code
_entity_poly.pdbx_strand_id
1 'polypeptide(L)'
;MKKLFLLLAVLMVVALPAMAQTGAGGGSTFTSWTFAGVGLGIAVAGAAIGQGRVASAVAEGLARNPSARAGIQLTLFLGLAFIESLVLFIWVIIFLRAGGA
;
A
#
# COMPACT_ATOMS: atom_id res chain seq x y z
N MET A 1 -21.35 -1.67 -13.79
CA MET A 1 -19.91 -1.60 -14.14
C MET A 1 -19.01 -1.51 -12.90
N LYS A 2 -19.23 -0.63 -11.94
CA LYS A 2 -18.40 -0.53 -10.72
C LYS A 2 -18.35 -1.84 -9.89
N LYS A 3 -19.49 -2.53 -9.74
CA LYS A 3 -19.56 -3.82 -9.02
C LYS A 3 -18.82 -4.94 -9.75
N LEU A 4 -18.90 -4.96 -11.08
CA LEU A 4 -18.17 -5.93 -11.91
C LEU A 4 -16.67 -5.70 -11.84
N PHE A 5 -16.23 -4.45 -11.87
CA PHE A 5 -14.83 -4.09 -11.72
C PHE A 5 -14.27 -4.47 -10.35
N LEU A 6 -15.03 -4.23 -9.27
CA LEU A 6 -14.68 -4.66 -7.91
C LEU A 6 -14.61 -6.19 -7.79
N LEU A 7 -15.57 -6.90 -8.38
CA LEU A 7 -15.58 -8.37 -8.41
C LEU A 7 -14.37 -8.92 -9.16
N LEU A 8 -14.04 -8.34 -10.31
CA LEU A 8 -12.86 -8.71 -11.08
C LEU A 8 -11.56 -8.43 -10.35
N ALA A 9 -11.47 -7.28 -9.66
CA ALA A 9 -10.30 -6.91 -8.86
C ALA A 9 -10.11 -7.88 -7.68
N VAL A 10 -11.19 -8.20 -6.96
CA VAL A 10 -11.15 -9.20 -5.86
C VAL A 10 -10.81 -10.57 -6.39
N LEU A 11 -11.39 -10.98 -7.54
CA LEU A 11 -11.09 -12.26 -8.17
C LEU A 11 -9.63 -12.35 -8.60
N MET A 12 -9.06 -11.27 -9.16
CA MET A 12 -7.64 -11.20 -9.50
C MET A 12 -6.75 -11.36 -8.27
N VAL A 13 -7.05 -10.66 -7.18
CA VAL A 13 -6.27 -10.72 -5.93
C VAL A 13 -6.31 -12.12 -5.32
N VAL A 14 -7.44 -12.83 -5.44
CA VAL A 14 -7.61 -14.19 -4.90
C VAL A 14 -7.09 -15.26 -5.87
N ALA A 15 -7.26 -15.08 -7.18
CA ALA A 15 -6.87 -16.06 -8.17
C ALA A 15 -5.37 -16.10 -8.48
N LEU A 16 -4.67 -14.96 -8.38
CA LEU A 16 -3.23 -14.91 -8.61
C LEU A 16 -2.42 -15.85 -7.69
N PRO A 17 -2.67 -15.88 -6.35
CA PRO A 17 -2.01 -16.84 -5.47
C PRO A 17 -2.36 -18.29 -5.77
N ALA A 18 -3.60 -18.57 -6.18
CA ALA A 18 -4.05 -19.94 -6.49
C ALA A 18 -3.40 -20.47 -7.76
N MET A 19 -3.24 -19.63 -8.79
CA MET A 19 -2.54 -19.99 -10.02
C MET A 19 -1.03 -20.20 -9.79
N ALA A 20 -0.46 -19.48 -8.85
CA ALA A 20 0.93 -19.61 -8.47
C ALA A 20 1.26 -20.96 -7.81
N GLN A 21 0.28 -21.60 -7.17
CA GLN A 21 0.48 -22.91 -6.52
C GLN A 21 0.44 -24.09 -7.51
N THR A 22 -0.11 -23.92 -8.69
CA THR A 22 -0.25 -25.00 -9.69
C THR A 22 0.95 -25.13 -10.64
N GLY A 23 1.86 -24.18 -10.61
CA GLY A 23 3.06 -24.12 -11.46
C GLY A 23 4.33 -24.51 -10.75
N ALA A 24 4.60 -25.81 -10.61
CA ALA A 24 5.91 -26.39 -10.41
C ALA A 24 6.47 -26.53 -8.98
N GLY A 25 7.12 -27.64 -8.76
CA GLY A 25 7.97 -28.10 -7.70
C GLY A 25 9.16 -27.21 -7.25
N GLY A 26 8.88 -25.95 -6.95
CA GLY A 26 9.80 -25.00 -6.32
C GLY A 26 9.12 -24.36 -5.12
N GLY A 27 8.72 -25.19 -4.14
CA GLY A 27 7.57 -24.91 -3.28
C GLY A 27 7.70 -23.81 -2.25
N SER A 28 8.83 -23.51 -1.63
CA SER A 28 8.87 -22.63 -0.47
C SER A 28 9.11 -21.14 -0.83
N THR A 29 10.00 -20.88 -1.73
CA THR A 29 10.42 -19.51 -2.09
C THR A 29 9.32 -18.77 -2.86
N PHE A 30 8.68 -19.42 -3.81
CA PHE A 30 7.62 -18.81 -4.61
C PHE A 30 6.38 -18.48 -3.76
N THR A 31 6.01 -19.39 -2.86
CA THR A 31 4.89 -19.18 -1.93
C THR A 31 5.16 -18.01 -0.98
N SER A 32 6.37 -17.89 -0.45
CA SER A 32 6.74 -16.79 0.44
C SER A 32 6.70 -15.43 -0.27
N TRP A 33 7.19 -15.34 -1.51
CA TRP A 33 7.10 -14.11 -2.32
C TRP A 33 5.67 -13.72 -2.66
N THR A 34 4.79 -14.69 -2.89
CA THR A 34 3.38 -14.42 -3.16
C THR A 34 2.68 -13.84 -1.94
N PHE A 35 2.85 -14.44 -0.77
CA PHE A 35 2.29 -13.89 0.48
C PHE A 35 2.90 -12.54 0.84
N ALA A 36 4.18 -12.37 0.60
CA ALA A 36 4.87 -11.10 0.77
C ALA A 36 4.28 -10.00 -0.14
N GLY A 37 4.01 -10.32 -1.40
CA GLY A 37 3.39 -9.40 -2.35
C GLY A 37 1.98 -8.98 -1.93
N VAL A 38 1.16 -9.92 -1.47
CA VAL A 38 -0.19 -9.62 -0.95
C VAL A 38 -0.10 -8.73 0.29
N GLY A 39 0.78 -9.06 1.23
CA GLY A 39 0.98 -8.26 2.44
C GLY A 39 1.44 -6.83 2.13
N LEU A 40 2.39 -6.69 1.20
CA LEU A 40 2.84 -5.37 0.74
C LEU A 40 1.72 -4.61 0.04
N GLY A 41 0.93 -5.28 -0.79
CA GLY A 41 -0.22 -4.66 -1.47
C GLY A 41 -1.24 -4.09 -0.49
N ILE A 42 -1.55 -4.82 0.59
CA ILE A 42 -2.45 -4.36 1.65
C ILE A 42 -1.85 -3.15 2.38
N ALA A 43 -0.56 -3.19 2.70
CA ALA A 43 0.13 -2.09 3.37
C ALA A 43 0.13 -0.82 2.51
N VAL A 44 0.43 -0.94 1.22
CA VAL A 44 0.41 0.17 0.26
C VAL A 44 -1.00 0.74 0.09
N ALA A 45 -2.02 -0.12 0.01
CA ALA A 45 -3.41 0.33 -0.07
C ALA A 45 -3.82 1.14 1.17
N GLY A 46 -3.45 0.66 2.37
CA GLY A 46 -3.69 1.37 3.62
C GLY A 46 -2.98 2.73 3.65
N ALA A 47 -1.72 2.76 3.25
CA ALA A 47 -0.93 3.98 3.16
C ALA A 47 -1.54 4.98 2.16
N ALA A 48 -1.95 4.54 0.99
CA ALA A 48 -2.57 5.39 -0.03
C ALA A 48 -3.87 6.04 0.47
N ILE A 49 -4.71 5.29 1.20
CA ILE A 49 -5.90 5.84 1.85
C ILE A 49 -5.51 6.88 2.90
N GLY A 50 -4.50 6.60 3.73
CA GLY A 50 -3.98 7.52 4.73
C GLY A 50 -3.47 8.82 4.10
N GLN A 51 -2.65 8.73 3.06
CA GLN A 51 -2.12 9.86 2.32
C GLN A 51 -3.24 10.70 1.67
N GLY A 52 -4.23 10.04 1.08
CA GLY A 52 -5.40 10.71 0.52
C GLY A 52 -6.19 11.52 1.55
N ARG A 53 -6.35 10.99 2.76
CA ARG A 53 -7.03 11.71 3.86
C ARG A 53 -6.22 12.91 4.35
N VAL A 54 -4.90 12.77 4.48
CA VAL A 54 -4.02 13.88 4.84
C VAL A 54 -4.09 14.98 3.80
N ALA A 55 -4.00 14.64 2.51
CA ALA A 55 -4.07 15.60 1.42
C ALA A 55 -5.43 16.34 1.39
N SER A 56 -6.54 15.62 1.58
CA SER A 56 -7.88 16.21 1.64
C SER A 56 -8.03 17.19 2.81
N ALA A 57 -7.59 16.79 4.00
CA ALA A 57 -7.64 17.65 5.19
C ALA A 57 -6.81 18.93 5.01
N VAL A 58 -5.65 18.81 4.37
CA VAL A 58 -4.79 19.97 4.04
C VAL A 58 -5.48 20.90 3.05
N ALA A 59 -6.09 20.36 1.99
CA ALA A 59 -6.81 21.16 1.01
C ALA A 59 -7.97 21.93 1.66
N GLU A 60 -8.75 21.29 2.53
CA GLU A 60 -9.81 21.94 3.29
C GLU A 60 -9.27 23.01 4.26
N GLY A 61 -8.19 22.72 4.96
CA GLY A 61 -7.53 23.68 5.86
C GLY A 61 -7.05 24.93 5.13
N LEU A 62 -6.44 24.77 3.97
CA LEU A 62 -5.99 25.90 3.12
C LEU A 62 -7.16 26.70 2.55
N ALA A 63 -8.26 26.04 2.18
CA ALA A 63 -9.45 26.73 1.71
C ALA A 63 -10.09 27.60 2.80
N ARG A 64 -10.03 27.18 4.06
CA ARG A 64 -10.56 27.93 5.22
C ARG A 64 -9.61 29.02 5.71
N ASN A 65 -8.33 28.78 5.66
CA ASN A 65 -7.32 29.72 6.15
C ASN A 65 -6.06 29.74 5.25
N PRO A 66 -6.07 30.50 4.15
CA PRO A 66 -4.94 30.59 3.24
C PRO A 66 -3.66 31.14 3.89
N SER A 67 -3.78 31.94 4.95
CA SER A 67 -2.63 32.53 5.65
C SER A 67 -1.82 31.50 6.45
N ALA A 68 -2.42 30.38 6.85
CA ALA A 68 -1.75 29.31 7.57
C ALA A 68 -0.95 28.34 6.68
N ARG A 69 -0.75 28.70 5.42
CA ARG A 69 -0.14 27.84 4.39
C ARG A 69 1.17 27.17 4.83
N ALA A 70 2.07 27.94 5.44
CA ALA A 70 3.40 27.43 5.82
C ALA A 70 3.32 26.30 6.85
N GLY A 71 2.50 26.44 7.90
CA GLY A 71 2.32 25.41 8.92
C GLY A 71 1.56 24.19 8.39
N ILE A 72 0.52 24.42 7.59
CA ILE A 72 -0.27 23.35 6.99
C ILE A 72 0.58 22.51 6.00
N GLN A 73 1.43 23.16 5.19
CA GLN A 73 2.34 22.46 4.30
C GLN A 73 3.37 21.60 5.05
N LEU A 74 3.92 22.10 6.13
CA LEU A 74 4.86 21.32 6.94
C LEU A 74 4.18 20.07 7.50
N THR A 75 2.97 20.21 8.03
CA THR A 75 2.17 19.08 8.54
C THR A 75 1.87 18.06 7.43
N LEU A 76 1.57 18.55 6.21
CA LEU A 76 1.38 17.68 5.05
C LEU A 76 2.63 16.84 4.76
N PHE A 77 3.79 17.50 4.61
CA PHE A 77 5.03 16.79 4.28
C PHE A 77 5.43 15.78 5.36
N LEU A 78 5.31 16.16 6.62
CA LEU A 78 5.59 15.23 7.72
C LEU A 78 4.62 14.05 7.74
N GLY A 79 3.33 14.31 7.57
CA GLY A 79 2.31 13.25 7.53
C GLY A 79 2.53 12.26 6.38
N LEU A 80 2.80 12.77 5.18
CA LEU A 80 3.10 11.92 4.02
C LEU A 80 4.41 11.15 4.22
N ALA A 81 5.47 11.80 4.72
CA ALA A 81 6.77 11.16 4.93
C ALA A 81 6.69 10.01 5.95
N PHE A 82 5.95 10.18 7.05
CA PHE A 82 5.78 9.12 8.03
C PHE A 82 4.99 7.93 7.48
N ILE A 83 3.92 8.18 6.73
CA ILE A 83 3.14 7.12 6.10
C ILE A 83 4.02 6.34 5.09
N GLU A 84 4.78 7.05 4.26
CA GLU A 84 5.69 6.46 3.29
C GLU A 84 6.79 5.63 3.96
N SER A 85 7.36 6.14 5.06
CA SER A 85 8.39 5.43 5.82
C SER A 85 7.89 4.09 6.36
N LEU A 86 6.64 4.01 6.82
CA LEU A 86 6.04 2.76 7.28
C LEU A 86 5.96 1.71 6.16
N VAL A 87 5.59 2.14 4.95
CA VAL A 87 5.54 1.24 3.77
C VAL A 87 6.94 0.76 3.41
N LEU A 88 7.94 1.66 3.43
CA LEU A 88 9.33 1.30 3.15
C LEU A 88 9.88 0.30 4.18
N PHE A 89 9.57 0.46 5.48
CA PHE A 89 9.97 -0.50 6.50
C PHE A 89 9.34 -1.88 6.25
N ILE A 90 8.06 -1.94 5.93
CA ILE A 90 7.39 -3.20 5.60
C ILE A 90 8.03 -3.83 4.37
N TRP A 91 8.29 -3.03 3.34
CA TRP A 91 8.95 -3.49 2.11
C TRP A 91 10.34 -4.09 2.40
N VAL A 92 11.17 -3.41 3.20
CA VAL A 92 12.49 -3.90 3.58
C VAL A 92 12.41 -5.21 4.38
N ILE A 93 11.49 -5.28 5.36
CA ILE A 93 11.31 -6.51 6.16
C ILE A 93 10.89 -7.68 5.26
N ILE A 94 9.95 -7.44 4.35
CA ILE A 94 9.49 -8.45 3.40
C ILE A 94 10.66 -8.90 2.51
N PHE A 95 11.41 -7.96 1.96
CA PHE A 95 12.54 -8.24 1.08
C PHE A 95 13.61 -9.09 1.78
N LEU A 96 13.97 -8.73 3.01
CA LEU A 96 14.95 -9.47 3.79
C LEU A 96 14.46 -10.88 4.16
N ARG A 97 13.19 -11.02 4.47
CA ARG A 97 12.59 -12.32 4.87
C ARG A 97 12.33 -13.23 3.68
N ALA A 98 11.80 -12.71 2.60
CA ALA A 98 11.46 -13.49 1.42
C ALA A 98 12.69 -13.78 0.54
N GLY A 99 13.69 -12.91 0.52
CA GLY A 99 14.93 -13.10 -0.23
C GLY A 99 15.99 -13.93 0.49
N GLY A 100 15.86 -14.17 1.80
CA GLY A 100 16.79 -14.96 2.62
C GLY A 100 16.34 -16.39 2.88
N ALA A 101 15.24 -16.82 2.25
CA ALA A 101 14.76 -18.20 2.28
C ALA A 101 15.15 -18.93 0.97
#